data_bae451129f7cbf85399650c35ba501ae
#
_entry.id   bae451129f7cbf85399650c35ba501ae
#
_cell.length_a   1.000
_cell.length_b   1.000
_cell.length_c   1.000
_cell.angle_alpha   90.00
_cell.angle_beta   90.00
_cell.angle_gamma   90.00
#
_symmetry.space_group_name_H-M   'P 1'
#
loop_
_entity.id
_entity.type
_entity.pdbx_description
1 polymer ?
#
loop_
_entity_poly.entity_id
_entity_poly.type
_entity_poly.pdbx_seq_one_letter_code
_entity_poly.pdbx_strand_id
1 'polypeptide(L)'
;MGNEELIVALRKFVSERNWQQFHTPENLAKSISIEAAELLELFQWAEPQDMSEVQDELADVITYCLLLSDKYDLDIETIVLEKLEKTKAKYPVEKSFGSSEKYDRL
;
A
#
# COMPACT_ATOMS: atom_id res chain seq x y z
N MET A 1 13.96 -10.58 -1.51
CA MET A 1 14.67 -9.48 -0.88
C MET A 1 13.98 -9.01 0.37
N GLY A 2 14.02 -7.71 0.67
CA GLY A 2 13.50 -7.15 1.91
C GLY A 2 12.07 -7.51 2.25
N ASN A 3 11.21 -7.73 1.25
CA ASN A 3 9.81 -8.08 1.47
C ASN A 3 9.60 -9.48 2.05
N GLU A 4 10.51 -10.40 1.77
CA GLU A 4 10.36 -11.78 2.24
C GLU A 4 10.45 -11.87 3.77
N GLU A 5 11.42 -11.18 4.35
CA GLU A 5 11.58 -11.14 5.80
C GLU A 5 10.39 -10.44 6.46
N LEU A 6 9.91 -9.38 5.84
CA LEU A 6 8.77 -8.63 6.33
C LEU A 6 7.49 -9.48 6.32
N ILE A 7 7.24 -10.20 5.23
CA ILE A 7 6.08 -11.08 5.13
C ILE A 7 6.13 -12.19 6.18
N VAL A 8 7.31 -12.79 6.38
CA VAL A 8 7.48 -13.83 7.40
C VAL A 8 7.17 -13.27 8.79
N ALA A 9 7.66 -12.07 9.10
CA ALA A 9 7.40 -11.41 10.38
C ALA A 9 5.89 -11.14 10.58
N LEU A 10 5.21 -10.67 9.54
CA LEU A 10 3.77 -10.41 9.59
C LEU A 10 2.96 -11.68 9.76
N ARG A 11 3.31 -12.74 9.05
CA ARG A 11 2.65 -14.04 9.20
C ARG A 11 2.78 -14.57 10.62
N LYS A 12 3.97 -14.47 11.18
CA LYS A 12 4.23 -14.91 12.56
C LYS A 12 3.37 -14.10 13.55
N PHE A 13 3.35 -12.79 13.40
CA PHE A 13 2.55 -11.91 14.24
C PHE A 13 1.07 -12.31 14.23
N VAL A 14 0.52 -12.52 13.04
CA VAL A 14 -0.88 -12.89 12.85
C VAL A 14 -1.17 -14.27 13.40
N SER A 15 -0.27 -15.23 13.12
CA SER A 15 -0.41 -16.63 13.55
C SER A 15 -0.39 -16.76 15.07
N GLU A 16 0.52 -16.06 15.74
CA GLU A 16 0.64 -16.09 17.19
C GLU A 16 -0.63 -15.62 17.89
N ARG A 17 -1.44 -14.81 17.24
CA ARG A 17 -2.68 -14.24 17.78
C ARG A 17 -3.92 -14.90 17.22
N ASN A 18 -3.74 -15.89 16.34
CA ASN A 18 -4.84 -16.58 15.67
C ASN A 18 -5.79 -15.59 14.96
N TRP A 19 -5.20 -14.59 14.34
CA TRP A 19 -5.97 -13.53 13.65
C TRP A 19 -6.30 -13.85 12.20
N GLN A 20 -5.75 -14.94 11.62
CA GLN A 20 -6.05 -15.34 10.25
C GLN A 20 -7.56 -15.47 10.03
N GLN A 21 -8.29 -15.92 11.04
CA GLN A 21 -9.74 -16.09 10.95
C GLN A 21 -10.47 -14.78 10.68
N PHE A 22 -9.87 -13.65 11.04
CA PHE A 22 -10.46 -12.32 10.82
C PHE A 22 -9.93 -11.65 9.55
N HIS A 23 -8.85 -12.16 8.99
CA HIS A 23 -8.16 -11.56 7.85
C HIS A 23 -8.64 -12.14 6.52
N THR A 24 -9.96 -12.05 6.28
CA THR A 24 -10.48 -12.35 4.95
C THR A 24 -10.03 -11.27 3.98
N PRO A 25 -9.93 -11.57 2.68
CA PRO A 25 -9.57 -10.53 1.69
C PRO A 25 -10.46 -9.29 1.78
N GLU A 26 -11.76 -9.48 2.00
CA GLU A 26 -12.68 -8.35 2.15
C GLU A 26 -12.34 -7.49 3.36
N ASN A 27 -12.08 -8.11 4.50
CA ASN A 27 -11.75 -7.37 5.72
C ASN A 27 -10.40 -6.66 5.58
N LEU A 28 -9.43 -7.28 4.92
CA LEU A 28 -8.13 -6.66 4.67
C LEU A 28 -8.26 -5.46 3.73
N ALA A 29 -9.09 -5.57 2.69
CA ALA A 29 -9.36 -4.45 1.78
C ALA A 29 -10.00 -3.28 2.52
N LYS A 30 -10.96 -3.56 3.40
CA LYS A 30 -11.58 -2.54 4.26
C LYS A 30 -10.55 -1.88 5.16
N SER A 31 -9.66 -2.67 5.75
CA SER A 31 -8.61 -2.16 6.64
C SER A 31 -7.65 -1.23 5.90
N ILE A 32 -7.31 -1.53 4.65
CA ILE A 32 -6.48 -0.65 3.82
C ILE A 32 -7.14 0.73 3.71
N SER A 33 -8.43 0.76 3.44
CA SER A 33 -9.17 2.02 3.29
C SER A 33 -9.24 2.78 4.61
N ILE A 34 -9.49 2.08 5.70
CA ILE A 34 -9.57 2.70 7.03
C ILE A 34 -8.21 3.31 7.42
N GLU A 35 -7.14 2.56 7.24
CA GLU A 35 -5.79 3.06 7.59
C GLU A 35 -5.36 4.20 6.68
N ALA A 36 -5.74 4.16 5.40
CA ALA A 36 -5.50 5.29 4.49
C ALA A 36 -6.21 6.55 4.98
N ALA A 37 -7.43 6.40 5.51
CA ALA A 37 -8.17 7.54 6.08
C ALA A 37 -7.48 8.07 7.34
N GLU A 38 -6.93 7.22 8.18
CA GLU A 38 -6.18 7.65 9.37
C GLU A 38 -4.92 8.42 8.98
N LEU A 39 -4.24 7.99 7.93
CA LEU A 39 -3.11 8.75 7.36
C LEU A 39 -3.60 10.12 6.88
N LEU A 40 -4.71 10.18 6.18
CA LEU A 40 -5.29 11.42 5.69
C LEU A 40 -5.65 12.37 6.82
N GLU A 41 -6.17 11.87 7.93
CA GLU A 41 -6.53 12.68 9.09
C GLU A 41 -5.37 13.51 9.63
N LEU A 42 -4.13 13.01 9.51
CA LEU A 42 -2.96 13.75 9.97
C LEU A 42 -2.77 15.07 9.20
N PHE A 43 -3.32 15.15 7.99
CA PHE A 43 -3.19 16.33 7.11
C PHE A 43 -4.44 17.19 7.09
N GLN A 44 -5.45 16.86 7.90
CA GLN A 44 -6.79 17.47 7.78
C GLN A 44 -6.77 19.00 7.94
N TRP A 45 -6.01 19.51 8.89
CA TRP A 45 -6.02 20.93 9.20
C TRP A 45 -4.74 21.65 8.80
N ALA A 46 -3.65 20.94 8.73
CA ALA A 46 -2.34 21.47 8.37
C ALA A 46 -1.39 20.32 8.08
N GLU A 47 -0.19 20.62 7.61
CA GLU A 47 0.84 19.62 7.43
C GLU A 47 1.25 19.06 8.80
N PRO A 48 1.43 17.73 8.94
CA PRO A 48 1.78 17.13 10.22
C PRO A 48 3.11 17.65 10.77
N GLN A 49 3.13 17.91 12.07
CA GLN A 49 4.35 18.36 12.78
C GLN A 49 5.18 17.16 13.24
N ASP A 50 4.55 16.03 13.52
CA ASP A 50 5.23 14.85 14.05
C ASP A 50 5.35 13.79 12.97
N MET A 51 6.57 13.63 12.46
CA MET A 51 6.85 12.67 11.39
C MET A 51 6.66 11.24 11.86
N SER A 52 6.80 10.94 13.15
CA SER A 52 6.59 9.58 13.66
C SER A 52 5.15 9.12 13.47
N GLU A 53 4.19 10.02 13.56
CA GLU A 53 2.78 9.69 13.30
C GLU A 53 2.56 9.33 11.82
N VAL A 54 3.20 10.07 10.92
CA VAL A 54 3.14 9.78 9.49
C VAL A 54 3.74 8.41 9.20
N GLN A 55 4.89 8.11 9.80
CA GLN A 55 5.55 6.81 9.63
C GLN A 55 4.66 5.67 10.11
N ASP A 56 4.03 5.82 11.27
CA ASP A 56 3.17 4.77 11.82
C ASP A 56 1.95 4.51 10.94
N GLU A 57 1.25 5.57 10.53
CA GLU A 57 0.05 5.40 9.71
C GLU A 57 0.38 4.88 8.31
N LEU A 58 1.49 5.34 7.72
CA LEU A 58 1.94 4.81 6.43
C LEU A 58 2.31 3.34 6.55
N ALA A 59 2.99 2.97 7.64
CA ALA A 59 3.35 1.56 7.90
C ALA A 59 2.11 0.69 8.01
N ASP A 60 1.04 1.18 8.66
CA ASP A 60 -0.21 0.42 8.79
C ASP A 60 -0.87 0.20 7.43
N VAL A 61 -0.90 1.20 6.56
CA VAL A 61 -1.43 1.05 5.20
C VAL A 61 -0.67 -0.04 4.44
N ILE A 62 0.66 0.03 4.48
CA ILE A 62 1.52 -0.93 3.79
C ILE A 62 1.33 -2.34 4.36
N THR A 63 1.23 -2.45 5.69
CA THR A 63 1.03 -3.74 6.36
C THR A 63 -0.22 -4.45 5.84
N TYR A 64 -1.35 -3.76 5.77
CA TYR A 64 -2.57 -4.37 5.26
C TYR A 64 -2.50 -4.68 3.78
N CYS A 65 -1.78 -3.87 3.00
CA CYS A 65 -1.52 -4.19 1.59
C CYS A 65 -0.71 -5.49 1.45
N LEU A 66 0.31 -5.65 2.29
CA LEU A 66 1.12 -6.87 2.30
C LEU A 66 0.32 -8.09 2.72
N LEU A 67 -0.51 -7.95 3.76
CA LEU A 67 -1.35 -9.06 4.21
C LEU A 67 -2.36 -9.48 3.15
N LEU A 68 -2.95 -8.51 2.44
CA LEU A 68 -3.88 -8.82 1.36
C LEU A 68 -3.18 -9.52 0.20
N SER A 69 -2.02 -9.02 -0.21
CA SER A 69 -1.26 -9.66 -1.29
C SER A 69 -0.87 -11.09 -0.92
N ASP A 70 -0.53 -11.31 0.35
CA ASP A 70 -0.17 -12.63 0.84
C ASP A 70 -1.33 -13.62 0.78
N LYS A 71 -2.56 -13.16 1.01
CA LYS A 71 -3.75 -13.99 0.91
C LYS A 71 -3.95 -14.57 -0.49
N TYR A 72 -3.51 -13.84 -1.51
CA TYR A 72 -3.62 -14.25 -2.91
C TYR A 72 -2.32 -14.80 -3.49
N ASP A 73 -1.34 -15.06 -2.65
CA ASP A 73 0.00 -15.51 -3.07
C ASP A 73 0.63 -14.57 -4.10
N LEU A 74 0.40 -13.28 -3.95
CA LEU A 74 0.99 -12.26 -4.81
C LEU A 74 2.23 -11.67 -4.14
N ASP A 75 3.29 -11.49 -4.93
CA ASP A 75 4.47 -10.78 -4.48
C ASP A 75 4.28 -9.29 -4.76
N ILE A 76 4.28 -8.49 -3.71
CA ILE A 76 3.96 -7.05 -3.81
C ILE A 76 4.94 -6.31 -4.72
N GLU A 77 6.22 -6.63 -4.64
CA GLU A 77 7.23 -6.00 -5.50
C GLU A 77 6.95 -6.31 -6.96
N THR A 78 6.68 -7.57 -7.28
CA THR A 78 6.41 -8.01 -8.64
C THR A 78 5.19 -7.31 -9.23
N ILE A 79 4.07 -7.29 -8.49
CA ILE A 79 2.84 -6.70 -9.03
C ILE A 79 2.97 -5.19 -9.22
N VAL A 80 3.72 -4.53 -8.34
CA VAL A 80 3.97 -3.09 -8.47
C VAL A 80 4.82 -2.79 -9.70
N LEU A 81 5.90 -3.57 -9.90
CA LEU A 81 6.77 -3.39 -11.06
C LEU A 81 6.05 -3.67 -12.38
N GLU A 82 5.22 -4.72 -12.40
CA GLU A 82 4.42 -5.04 -13.59
C GLU A 82 3.42 -3.92 -13.90
N LYS A 83 2.76 -3.41 -12.88
CA LYS A 83 1.82 -2.29 -13.06
C LYS A 83 2.54 -1.03 -13.51
N LEU A 84 3.75 -0.80 -13.01
CA LEU A 84 4.56 0.35 -13.41
C LEU A 84 4.83 0.35 -14.91
N GLU A 85 5.10 -0.81 -15.50
CA GLU A 85 5.32 -0.91 -16.96
C GLU A 85 4.07 -0.52 -17.74
N LYS A 86 2.89 -0.92 -17.26
CA LYS A 86 1.63 -0.51 -17.89
C LYS A 86 1.42 1.00 -17.77
N THR A 87 1.77 1.58 -16.63
CA THR A 87 1.64 3.01 -16.38
C THR A 87 2.59 3.81 -17.27
N LYS A 88 3.82 3.33 -17.44
CA LYS A 88 4.80 3.96 -18.34
C LYS A 88 4.27 4.03 -19.77
N ALA A 89 3.57 2.98 -20.22
CA ALA A 89 3.00 2.96 -21.57
C ALA A 89 1.90 4.02 -21.74
N LYS A 90 1.13 4.29 -20.68
CA LYS A 90 0.09 5.34 -20.70
C LYS A 90 0.67 6.75 -20.61
N TYR A 91 1.83 6.89 -19.99
CA TYR A 91 2.46 8.18 -19.73
C TYR A 91 3.87 8.23 -20.33
N PRO A 92 4.00 8.23 -21.67
CA PRO A 92 5.32 8.34 -22.28
C PRO A 92 5.97 9.67 -21.91
N VAL A 93 7.29 9.66 -21.74
CA VAL A 93 8.03 10.81 -21.22
C VAL A 93 7.76 12.08 -22.05
N GLU A 94 7.74 11.95 -23.37
CA GLU A 94 7.56 13.09 -24.29
C GLU A 94 6.25 13.84 -24.06
N LYS A 95 5.19 13.12 -23.66
CA LYS A 95 3.87 13.70 -23.46
C LYS A 95 3.60 14.07 -22.01
N SER A 96 4.30 13.41 -21.08
CA SER A 96 3.99 13.52 -19.65
C SER A 96 4.92 14.45 -18.90
N PHE A 97 6.07 14.79 -19.49
CA PHE A 97 7.07 15.60 -18.79
C PHE A 97 6.49 16.94 -18.34
N GLY A 98 6.52 17.17 -17.04
CA GLY A 98 6.02 18.40 -16.43
C GLY A 98 4.51 18.55 -16.41
N SER A 99 3.74 17.49 -16.71
CA SER A 99 2.28 17.54 -16.74
C SER A 99 1.69 16.52 -15.76
N SER A 100 0.63 16.92 -15.04
CA SER A 100 -0.14 16.02 -14.18
C SER A 100 -1.46 15.58 -14.82
N GLU A 101 -1.64 15.89 -16.12
CA GLU A 101 -2.84 15.49 -16.84
C GLU A 101 -2.98 13.97 -16.93
N LYS A 102 -4.22 13.49 -16.87
CA LYS A 102 -4.49 12.06 -17.02
C LYS A 102 -4.14 11.63 -18.46
N TYR A 103 -3.76 10.35 -18.60
CA TYR A 103 -3.22 9.83 -19.87
C TYR A 103 -4.14 10.08 -21.08
N ASP A 104 -5.46 10.09 -20.87
CA ASP A 104 -6.42 10.30 -21.96
C ASP A 104 -6.55 11.77 -22.37
N ARG A 105 -5.84 12.67 -21.70
CA ARG A 105 -5.80 14.11 -22.01
C ARG A 105 -4.45 14.60 -22.49
N LEU A 106 -3.50 13.70 -22.58
CA LEU A 106 -2.14 14.04 -23.04
C LEU A 106 -2.07 14.22 -24.54
#